data_2e0b8a7eb747f97286b2002da1aa2056
#
_entry.id   2e0b8a7eb747f97286b2002da1aa2056
#
_cell.length_a   1.000
_cell.length_b   1.000
_cell.length_c   1.000
_cell.angle_alpha   90.00
_cell.angle_beta   90.00
_cell.angle_gamma   90.00
#
_symmetry.space_group_name_H-M   'P 1'
#
loop_
_entity.id
_entity.type
_entity.pdbx_description
1 polymer ?
#
loop_
_entity_poly.entity_id
_entity_poly.type
_entity_poly.pdbx_seq_one_letter_code
_entity_poly.pdbx_strand_id
1 'polypeptide(L)'
;METADSGIKHIQVLDFIKQDFKTLSCVYPAKTVDSDMEFIPWKGTFFLHRIDHQCFYVFPFYFTFLLTPLNLFFGVVGEYLLPLFGFLWTLWLYWIWMKKLSLSDENKKYLFLYLSFGTGLLYYAYTLSETTVNSALIGTAFYLTWGSIQERSNKLFLYAAFLCGIALYLRQESLLAGLLLVGFCFLTRTKTVIQSVGFLFVFGCMVGIWGFVNWKIFRNPFGLRGVEQVMASSDPEFFIKRMKMFYEIFLHGRNNVGLLLASPILVLIPFYLIKWKSLDRSFQPIFLTAVSFALIIPIAVVNYQAVGWGTRFVLSMTPIYLLSVVLFFQSKTSFFIPKWFRLASLLWSVGGVFFYLTVLGYSKLKITEANVFLKKHIADSQAIVLVTTDFDSMGNLIDREKMVFRVDGNQAFEKLSAILKKNKISKISFVYPSPFFFKESDFFTEDVLKKISILETQTSKELVVKNAILK
;
A
#
# COMPACT_ATOMS: atom_id res chain seq x y z
N MET A 1 2.58 1.98 14.60
CA MET A 1 1.68 1.27 13.72
C MET A 1 2.44 0.98 12.47
N GLU A 2 2.89 -0.18 12.38
CA GLU A 2 2.82 -0.71 11.05
C GLU A 2 1.37 -0.48 10.65
N THR A 3 1.14 0.16 9.52
CA THR A 3 -0.20 0.19 8.96
C THR A 3 -0.66 -1.26 8.89
N ALA A 4 -1.95 -1.53 8.98
CA ALA A 4 -2.47 -2.89 8.84
C ALA A 4 -1.87 -3.57 7.60
N ASP A 5 -1.69 -2.80 6.52
CA ASP A 5 -1.03 -3.22 5.28
C ASP A 5 0.41 -3.75 5.50
N SER A 6 1.24 -3.04 6.27
CA SER A 6 2.64 -3.44 6.55
C SER A 6 2.69 -4.74 7.35
N GLY A 7 1.84 -4.84 8.36
CA GLY A 7 1.79 -6.03 9.19
C GLY A 7 1.34 -7.27 8.41
N ILE A 8 0.32 -7.15 7.56
CA ILE A 8 -0.12 -8.28 6.72
C ILE A 8 0.97 -8.70 5.72
N LYS A 9 1.71 -7.77 5.14
CA LYS A 9 2.84 -8.11 4.26
C LYS A 9 3.96 -8.83 5.01
N HIS A 10 4.28 -8.38 6.22
CA HIS A 10 5.21 -9.09 7.09
C HIS A 10 4.75 -10.53 7.38
N ILE A 11 3.48 -10.71 7.74
CA ILE A 11 2.88 -12.02 7.93
C ILE A 11 2.99 -12.88 6.66
N GLN A 12 2.70 -12.30 5.50
CA GLN A 12 2.82 -12.98 4.22
C GLN A 12 4.26 -13.46 3.95
N VAL A 13 5.29 -12.68 4.34
CA VAL A 13 6.71 -13.10 4.28
C VAL A 13 6.95 -14.31 5.19
N LEU A 14 6.50 -14.23 6.45
CA LEU A 14 6.69 -15.31 7.41
C LEU A 14 5.97 -16.61 7.01
N ASP A 15 4.76 -16.49 6.46
CA ASP A 15 4.01 -17.65 5.95
C ASP A 15 4.70 -18.31 4.78
N PHE A 16 5.25 -17.51 3.89
CA PHE A 16 5.97 -18.01 2.73
C PHE A 16 7.25 -18.76 3.13
N ILE A 17 7.99 -18.23 4.13
CA ILE A 17 9.15 -18.89 4.72
C ILE A 17 8.71 -20.21 5.42
N LYS A 18 7.68 -20.15 6.27
CA LYS A 18 7.19 -21.32 7.05
C LYS A 18 6.73 -22.47 6.17
N GLN A 19 6.34 -22.19 4.93
CA GLN A 19 5.90 -23.18 3.94
C GLN A 19 7.00 -23.60 2.97
N ASP A 20 8.28 -23.35 3.28
CA ASP A 20 9.43 -23.66 2.44
C ASP A 20 9.26 -23.16 1.00
N PHE A 21 8.64 -22.02 0.80
CA PHE A 21 8.38 -21.39 -0.51
C PHE A 21 7.48 -22.19 -1.47
N LYS A 22 6.76 -23.21 -0.96
CA LYS A 22 5.95 -24.11 -1.80
C LYS A 22 4.58 -23.54 -2.16
N THR A 23 4.02 -22.68 -1.33
CA THR A 23 2.68 -22.12 -1.54
C THR A 23 2.60 -20.67 -1.05
N LEU A 24 1.68 -19.91 -1.65
CA LEU A 24 1.37 -18.52 -1.29
C LEU A 24 0.14 -18.41 -0.37
N SER A 25 -0.41 -19.55 0.05
CA SER A 25 -1.55 -19.55 0.96
C SER A 25 -1.15 -19.04 2.33
N CYS A 26 -2.11 -18.48 3.07
CA CYS A 26 -1.88 -18.10 4.45
C CYS A 26 -1.73 -19.35 5.35
N VAL A 27 -0.92 -19.27 6.39
CA VAL A 27 -0.83 -20.29 7.42
C VAL A 27 -1.90 -20.03 8.47
N TYR A 28 -2.81 -20.96 8.65
CA TYR A 28 -3.84 -20.93 9.68
C TYR A 28 -3.63 -22.10 10.65
N PRO A 29 -2.99 -21.89 11.82
CA PRO A 29 -2.70 -22.97 12.78
C PRO A 29 -3.93 -23.70 13.29
N ALA A 30 -5.07 -23.02 13.33
CA ALA A 30 -6.34 -23.61 13.76
C ALA A 30 -7.08 -24.40 12.67
N LYS A 31 -6.50 -24.61 11.48
CA LYS A 31 -7.16 -25.30 10.36
C LYS A 31 -7.59 -26.74 10.68
N THR A 32 -6.88 -27.42 11.59
CA THR A 32 -7.25 -28.76 12.03
C THR A 32 -8.51 -28.79 12.88
N VAL A 33 -8.83 -27.68 13.55
CA VAL A 33 -9.99 -27.49 14.43
C VAL A 33 -11.14 -26.80 13.67
N ASP A 34 -10.80 -25.80 12.86
CA ASP A 34 -11.70 -25.01 12.02
C ASP A 34 -11.35 -25.26 10.54
N SER A 35 -11.75 -26.41 10.02
CA SER A 35 -11.45 -26.85 8.65
C SER A 35 -12.00 -25.90 7.59
N ASP A 36 -13.13 -25.28 7.88
CA ASP A 36 -13.81 -24.35 6.99
C ASP A 36 -13.30 -22.92 7.10
N MET A 37 -12.34 -22.69 7.97
CA MET A 37 -11.78 -21.34 8.24
C MET A 37 -12.90 -20.32 8.53
N GLU A 38 -13.94 -20.76 9.27
CA GLU A 38 -15.07 -19.90 9.61
C GLU A 38 -14.64 -18.80 10.57
N PHE A 39 -13.68 -19.09 11.45
CA PHE A 39 -13.19 -18.21 12.50
C PHE A 39 -11.79 -17.67 12.26
N ILE A 40 -11.31 -17.68 11.02
CA ILE A 40 -9.99 -17.14 10.70
C ILE A 40 -9.92 -15.65 11.06
N PRO A 41 -8.84 -15.15 11.72
CA PRO A 41 -8.76 -13.79 12.28
C PRO A 41 -9.09 -12.66 11.34
N TRP A 42 -8.79 -12.81 10.05
CA TRP A 42 -9.01 -11.77 9.04
C TRP A 42 -10.18 -12.05 8.11
N LYS A 43 -11.09 -12.97 8.48
CA LYS A 43 -12.29 -13.26 7.69
C LYS A 43 -13.19 -12.02 7.57
N GLY A 44 -13.69 -11.80 6.38
CA GLY A 44 -14.54 -10.64 6.08
C GLY A 44 -13.78 -9.32 6.03
N THR A 45 -12.46 -9.34 6.21
CA THR A 45 -11.62 -8.19 5.96
C THR A 45 -11.18 -8.16 4.51
N PHE A 46 -10.80 -6.96 4.07
CA PHE A 46 -10.18 -6.68 2.80
C PHE A 46 -8.84 -7.42 2.56
N PHE A 47 -8.25 -8.03 3.60
CA PHE A 47 -6.88 -8.54 3.54
C PHE A 47 -6.75 -10.01 3.12
N LEU A 48 -7.81 -10.79 3.26
CA LEU A 48 -7.81 -12.23 2.95
C LEU A 48 -8.97 -12.63 2.04
N HIS A 49 -8.64 -13.43 1.04
CA HIS A 49 -9.61 -14.14 0.22
C HIS A 49 -9.45 -15.66 0.35
N ARG A 50 -10.58 -16.35 0.31
CA ARG A 50 -10.64 -17.80 0.32
C ARG A 50 -10.91 -18.31 -1.11
N ILE A 51 -10.05 -19.23 -1.57
CA ILE A 51 -10.19 -19.93 -2.85
C ILE A 51 -9.90 -21.41 -2.59
N ASP A 52 -10.81 -22.30 -3.00
CA ASP A 52 -10.62 -23.75 -2.91
C ASP A 52 -10.13 -24.24 -1.53
N HIS A 53 -10.77 -23.83 -0.43
CA HIS A 53 -10.37 -24.14 0.96
C HIS A 53 -8.95 -23.71 1.34
N GLN A 54 -8.37 -22.76 0.63
CA GLN A 54 -7.13 -22.09 0.98
C GLN A 54 -7.38 -20.59 1.16
N CYS A 55 -6.60 -19.96 2.03
CA CYS A 55 -6.64 -18.52 2.20
C CYS A 55 -5.45 -17.86 1.51
N PHE A 56 -5.67 -16.68 0.91
CA PHE A 56 -4.65 -15.90 0.23
C PHE A 56 -4.72 -14.44 0.65
N TYR A 57 -3.57 -13.81 0.74
CA TYR A 57 -3.47 -12.37 1.01
C TYR A 57 -3.76 -11.56 -0.24
N VAL A 58 -4.49 -10.43 -0.10
CA VAL A 58 -4.84 -9.52 -1.20
C VAL A 58 -3.63 -8.80 -1.77
N PHE A 59 -2.58 -8.62 -0.97
CA PHE A 59 -1.37 -7.92 -1.41
C PHE A 59 -0.62 -8.69 -2.50
N PRO A 60 -0.03 -7.98 -3.50
CA PRO A 60 0.75 -8.62 -4.53
C PRO A 60 1.91 -9.42 -3.94
N PHE A 61 1.91 -10.72 -4.16
CA PHE A 61 2.94 -11.61 -3.60
C PHE A 61 4.33 -11.34 -4.17
N TYR A 62 4.43 -10.70 -5.32
CA TYR A 62 5.72 -10.34 -5.92
C TYR A 62 6.56 -9.43 -5.01
N PHE A 63 5.93 -8.48 -4.31
CA PHE A 63 6.64 -7.65 -3.34
C PHE A 63 7.11 -8.49 -2.16
N THR A 64 6.27 -9.36 -1.63
CA THR A 64 6.61 -10.30 -0.55
C THR A 64 7.76 -11.22 -0.96
N PHE A 65 7.73 -11.71 -2.20
CA PHE A 65 8.82 -12.53 -2.74
C PHE A 65 10.17 -11.79 -2.71
N LEU A 66 10.19 -10.49 -3.04
CA LEU A 66 11.40 -9.66 -2.95
C LEU A 66 11.83 -9.39 -1.50
N LEU A 67 10.90 -9.31 -0.56
CA LEU A 67 11.20 -9.09 0.85
C LEU A 67 11.76 -10.34 1.54
N THR A 68 11.35 -11.51 1.11
CA THR A 68 11.68 -12.78 1.76
C THR A 68 13.17 -13.03 1.93
N PRO A 69 14.03 -12.92 0.90
CA PRO A 69 15.47 -13.07 1.08
C PRO A 69 16.05 -12.03 2.05
N LEU A 70 15.56 -10.81 2.02
CA LEU A 70 16.01 -9.76 2.94
C LEU A 70 15.62 -10.08 4.40
N ASN A 71 14.43 -10.65 4.61
CA ASN A 71 14.01 -11.13 5.93
C ASN A 71 14.89 -12.30 6.40
N LEU A 72 15.22 -13.26 5.55
CA LEU A 72 16.06 -14.41 5.89
C LEU A 72 17.47 -13.99 6.34
N PHE A 73 18.07 -12.97 5.72
CA PHE A 73 19.40 -12.51 6.05
C PHE A 73 19.46 -11.51 7.21
N PHE A 74 18.46 -10.62 7.32
CA PHE A 74 18.48 -9.48 8.23
C PHE A 74 17.25 -9.39 9.15
N GLY A 75 16.41 -10.42 9.16
CA GLY A 75 15.16 -10.42 9.93
C GLY A 75 14.19 -9.31 9.46
N VAL A 76 13.33 -8.89 10.36
CA VAL A 76 12.32 -7.84 10.10
C VAL A 76 12.94 -6.53 9.59
N VAL A 77 14.14 -6.18 10.04
CA VAL A 77 14.85 -4.96 9.60
C VAL A 77 15.17 -5.03 8.11
N GLY A 78 15.50 -6.23 7.60
CA GLY A 78 15.76 -6.45 6.19
C GLY A 78 14.60 -6.09 5.27
N GLU A 79 13.37 -6.30 5.71
CA GLU A 79 12.18 -5.98 4.92
C GLU A 79 12.06 -4.48 4.60
N TYR A 80 12.54 -3.61 5.50
CA TYR A 80 12.54 -2.15 5.29
C TYR A 80 13.64 -1.66 4.36
N LEU A 81 14.66 -2.48 4.07
CA LEU A 81 15.72 -2.10 3.14
C LEU A 81 15.20 -1.90 1.71
N LEU A 82 14.21 -2.68 1.28
CA LEU A 82 13.68 -2.57 -0.08
C LEU A 82 12.91 -1.26 -0.33
N PRO A 83 11.96 -0.84 0.55
CA PRO A 83 11.35 0.47 0.45
C PRO A 83 12.35 1.63 0.52
N LEU A 84 13.35 1.53 1.41
CA LEU A 84 14.42 2.52 1.53
C LEU A 84 15.26 2.60 0.25
N PHE A 85 15.62 1.46 -0.33
CA PHE A 85 16.31 1.40 -1.61
C PHE A 85 15.50 2.06 -2.73
N GLY A 86 14.19 1.79 -2.81
CA GLY A 86 13.32 2.43 -3.79
C GLY A 86 13.28 3.95 -3.65
N PHE A 87 13.28 4.46 -2.43
CA PHE A 87 13.36 5.90 -2.15
C PHE A 87 14.71 6.49 -2.60
N LEU A 88 15.83 5.89 -2.20
CA LEU A 88 17.17 6.37 -2.58
C LEU A 88 17.39 6.29 -4.09
N TRP A 89 16.91 5.23 -4.75
CA TRP A 89 16.95 5.10 -6.20
C TRP A 89 16.17 6.24 -6.87
N THR A 90 14.96 6.56 -6.36
CA THR A 90 14.19 7.70 -6.88
C THR A 90 14.97 9.01 -6.77
N LEU A 91 15.57 9.32 -5.61
CA LEU A 91 16.36 10.52 -5.43
C LEU A 91 17.56 10.59 -6.39
N TRP A 92 18.31 9.49 -6.50
CA TRP A 92 19.46 9.38 -7.40
C TRP A 92 19.07 9.57 -8.87
N LEU A 93 17.97 8.94 -9.31
CA LEU A 93 17.44 9.06 -10.66
C LEU A 93 17.11 10.52 -11.00
N TYR A 94 16.34 11.18 -10.12
CA TYR A 94 15.95 12.57 -10.36
C TYR A 94 17.12 13.52 -10.26
N TRP A 95 18.13 13.25 -9.44
CA TRP A 95 19.38 13.99 -9.41
C TRP A 95 20.12 13.94 -10.75
N ILE A 96 20.23 12.78 -11.37
CA ILE A 96 20.82 12.63 -12.71
C ILE A 96 19.97 13.37 -13.74
N TRP A 97 18.64 13.21 -13.67
CA TRP A 97 17.74 13.84 -14.64
C TRP A 97 17.81 15.37 -14.57
N MET A 98 17.79 15.95 -13.37
CA MET A 98 17.96 17.40 -13.16
C MET A 98 19.25 17.95 -13.76
N LYS A 99 20.36 17.20 -13.67
CA LYS A 99 21.62 17.60 -14.31
C LYS A 99 21.51 17.65 -15.83
N LYS A 100 20.86 16.66 -16.44
CA LYS A 100 20.65 16.59 -17.89
C LYS A 100 19.66 17.65 -18.41
N LEU A 101 18.69 18.04 -17.60
CA LEU A 101 17.71 19.08 -17.92
C LEU A 101 18.26 20.52 -17.76
N SER A 102 19.54 20.68 -17.41
CA SER A 102 20.20 21.98 -17.24
C SER A 102 19.41 22.95 -16.34
N LEU A 103 18.80 22.45 -15.27
CA LEU A 103 18.11 23.27 -14.29
C LEU A 103 19.10 24.20 -13.56
N SER A 104 18.64 25.38 -13.16
CA SER A 104 19.43 26.27 -12.30
C SER A 104 19.72 25.61 -10.95
N ASP A 105 20.81 25.98 -10.30
CA ASP A 105 21.19 25.35 -9.02
C ASP A 105 20.18 25.60 -7.92
N GLU A 106 19.51 26.78 -7.92
CA GLU A 106 18.40 27.07 -7.01
C GLU A 106 17.25 26.05 -7.21
N ASN A 107 16.87 25.81 -8.46
CA ASN A 107 15.80 24.87 -8.82
C ASN A 107 16.17 23.42 -8.53
N LYS A 108 17.44 23.01 -8.76
CA LYS A 108 17.94 21.66 -8.38
C LYS A 108 17.87 21.44 -6.88
N LYS A 109 18.36 22.41 -6.08
CA LYS A 109 18.32 22.34 -4.62
C LYS A 109 16.87 22.27 -4.11
N TYR A 110 16.00 23.13 -4.63
CA TYR A 110 14.58 23.14 -4.26
C TYR A 110 13.92 21.79 -4.55
N LEU A 111 14.05 21.28 -5.77
CA LEU A 111 13.45 20.00 -6.16
C LEU A 111 14.02 18.85 -5.35
N PHE A 112 15.33 18.80 -5.12
CA PHE A 112 15.97 17.75 -4.35
C PHE A 112 15.49 17.74 -2.90
N LEU A 113 15.42 18.89 -2.24
CA LEU A 113 14.89 19.02 -0.88
C LEU A 113 13.42 18.62 -0.80
N TYR A 114 12.63 19.03 -1.80
CA TYR A 114 11.22 18.68 -1.83
C TYR A 114 11.01 17.19 -2.03
N LEU A 115 11.74 16.55 -2.94
CA LEU A 115 11.67 15.10 -3.15
C LEU A 115 12.13 14.32 -1.91
N SER A 116 13.20 14.78 -1.27
CA SER A 116 13.80 14.10 -0.10
C SER A 116 12.91 14.18 1.14
N PHE A 117 12.32 15.34 1.42
CA PHE A 117 11.69 15.63 2.70
C PHE A 117 10.25 16.13 2.61
N GLY A 118 9.82 16.60 1.45
CA GLY A 118 8.50 17.21 1.25
C GLY A 118 7.48 16.31 0.55
N THR A 119 7.84 15.05 0.26
CA THR A 119 6.91 14.11 -0.38
C THR A 119 6.58 12.94 0.54
N GLY A 120 5.46 12.27 0.25
CA GLY A 120 5.13 11.00 0.90
C GLY A 120 6.15 9.88 0.68
N LEU A 121 7.11 10.03 -0.24
CA LEU A 121 8.13 9.00 -0.51
C LEU A 121 8.94 8.66 0.75
N LEU A 122 9.37 9.67 1.52
CA LEU A 122 10.11 9.45 2.76
C LEU A 122 9.25 8.68 3.78
N TYR A 123 7.97 9.06 3.96
CA TYR A 123 7.05 8.34 4.83
C TYR A 123 6.93 6.86 4.41
N TYR A 124 6.74 6.60 3.11
CA TYR A 124 6.60 5.23 2.60
C TYR A 124 7.92 4.44 2.58
N ALA A 125 9.08 5.10 2.65
CA ALA A 125 10.37 4.44 2.86
C ALA A 125 10.49 3.83 4.27
N TYR A 126 9.79 4.40 5.26
CA TYR A 126 9.73 3.89 6.63
C TYR A 126 8.54 2.96 6.91
N THR A 127 7.75 2.64 5.88
CA THR A 127 6.66 1.66 5.95
C THR A 127 6.98 0.49 5.04
N LEU A 128 6.39 -0.67 5.31
CA LEU A 128 6.55 -1.85 4.45
C LEU A 128 5.64 -1.71 3.22
N SER A 129 6.08 -0.86 2.28
CA SER A 129 5.30 -0.49 1.11
C SER A 129 6.09 -0.63 -0.19
N GLU A 130 5.46 -1.24 -1.20
CA GLU A 130 5.97 -1.34 -2.56
C GLU A 130 6.01 0.01 -3.30
N THR A 131 5.41 1.06 -2.73
CA THR A 131 5.16 2.33 -3.40
C THR A 131 6.45 3.06 -3.82
N THR A 132 7.49 3.02 -2.99
CA THR A 132 8.78 3.69 -3.30
C THR A 132 9.54 2.97 -4.41
N VAL A 133 9.55 1.63 -4.41
CA VAL A 133 10.16 0.83 -5.48
C VAL A 133 9.39 1.03 -6.78
N ASN A 134 8.06 1.06 -6.72
CA ASN A 134 7.21 1.36 -7.88
C ASN A 134 7.49 2.77 -8.43
N SER A 135 7.66 3.77 -7.54
CA SER A 135 8.03 5.13 -7.94
C SER A 135 9.38 5.19 -8.67
N ALA A 136 10.37 4.43 -8.19
CA ALA A 136 11.67 4.32 -8.84
C ALA A 136 11.58 3.68 -10.23
N LEU A 137 10.82 2.59 -10.37
CA LEU A 137 10.63 1.90 -11.64
C LEU A 137 9.91 2.78 -12.67
N ILE A 138 8.79 3.39 -12.30
CA ILE A 138 8.02 4.29 -13.17
C ILE A 138 8.83 5.54 -13.51
N GLY A 139 9.52 6.13 -12.51
CA GLY A 139 10.43 7.27 -12.74
C GLY A 139 11.54 6.91 -13.75
N THR A 140 12.13 5.72 -13.63
CA THR A 140 13.16 5.23 -14.55
C THR A 140 12.58 5.01 -15.95
N ALA A 141 11.38 4.44 -16.06
CA ALA A 141 10.70 4.29 -17.36
C ALA A 141 10.46 5.64 -18.04
N PHE A 142 10.07 6.64 -17.28
CA PHE A 142 9.88 8.02 -17.81
C PHE A 142 11.19 8.67 -18.22
N TYR A 143 12.24 8.52 -17.41
CA TYR A 143 13.57 8.99 -17.77
C TYR A 143 14.10 8.34 -19.05
N LEU A 144 13.94 7.03 -19.20
CA LEU A 144 14.31 6.32 -20.43
C LEU A 144 13.45 6.73 -21.61
N THR A 145 12.16 7.00 -21.41
CA THR A 145 11.28 7.55 -22.46
C THR A 145 11.76 8.91 -22.91
N TRP A 146 12.06 9.81 -21.96
CA TRP A 146 12.65 11.12 -22.26
C TRP A 146 13.95 10.98 -23.05
N GLY A 147 14.90 10.16 -22.57
CA GLY A 147 16.16 9.88 -23.25
C GLY A 147 15.96 9.28 -24.64
N SER A 148 14.98 8.37 -24.78
CA SER A 148 14.66 7.74 -26.07
C SER A 148 14.17 8.72 -27.14
N ILE A 149 13.53 9.80 -26.72
CA ILE A 149 13.07 10.86 -27.63
C ILE A 149 14.24 11.77 -28.00
N GLN A 150 15.06 12.16 -27.00
CA GLN A 150 16.24 13.01 -27.21
C GLN A 150 17.29 12.34 -28.11
N GLU A 151 17.62 11.08 -27.82
CA GLU A 151 18.66 10.32 -28.52
C GLU A 151 18.10 9.55 -29.74
N ARG A 152 16.79 9.65 -30.02
CA ARG A 152 16.08 8.86 -31.07
C ARG A 152 16.29 7.34 -30.93
N SER A 153 16.49 6.86 -29.69
CA SER A 153 16.79 5.45 -29.41
C SER A 153 15.54 4.61 -29.19
N ASN A 154 15.33 3.60 -30.03
CA ASN A 154 14.23 2.66 -29.83
C ASN A 154 14.49 1.70 -28.66
N LYS A 155 15.74 1.34 -28.41
CA LYS A 155 16.12 0.44 -27.30
C LYS A 155 15.69 1.02 -25.96
N LEU A 156 15.97 2.30 -25.70
CA LEU A 156 15.56 2.95 -24.45
C LEU A 156 14.04 2.96 -24.28
N PHE A 157 13.28 3.11 -25.36
CA PHE A 157 11.83 3.09 -25.30
C PHE A 157 11.28 1.68 -24.98
N LEU A 158 11.90 0.61 -25.51
CA LEU A 158 11.54 -0.77 -25.16
C LEU A 158 11.93 -1.12 -23.71
N TYR A 159 13.06 -0.62 -23.21
CA TYR A 159 13.40 -0.75 -21.79
C TYR A 159 12.41 -0.02 -20.89
N ALA A 160 11.91 1.15 -21.30
CA ALA A 160 10.84 1.83 -20.58
C ALA A 160 9.55 0.99 -20.51
N ALA A 161 9.17 0.33 -21.62
CA ALA A 161 8.03 -0.59 -21.64
C ALA A 161 8.21 -1.77 -20.68
N PHE A 162 9.40 -2.36 -20.66
CA PHE A 162 9.74 -3.46 -19.76
C PHE A 162 9.65 -3.03 -18.29
N LEU A 163 10.17 -1.85 -17.92
CA LEU A 163 10.10 -1.33 -16.55
C LEU A 163 8.68 -0.98 -16.12
N CYS A 164 7.85 -0.42 -17.01
CA CYS A 164 6.41 -0.26 -16.75
C CYS A 164 5.75 -1.62 -16.48
N GLY A 165 6.14 -2.65 -17.23
CA GLY A 165 5.70 -4.02 -17.01
C GLY A 165 6.11 -4.58 -15.64
N ILE A 166 7.37 -4.41 -15.22
CA ILE A 166 7.83 -4.82 -13.88
C ILE A 166 7.06 -4.05 -12.79
N ALA A 167 6.87 -2.76 -12.95
CA ALA A 167 6.13 -1.93 -12.00
C ALA A 167 4.69 -2.43 -11.77
N LEU A 168 4.04 -3.02 -12.79
CA LEU A 168 2.72 -3.64 -12.69
C LEU A 168 2.68 -4.80 -11.67
N TYR A 169 3.76 -5.59 -11.56
CA TYR A 169 3.83 -6.71 -10.59
C TYR A 169 3.80 -6.21 -9.14
N LEU A 170 4.28 -5.00 -8.89
CA LEU A 170 4.21 -4.36 -7.58
C LEU A 170 2.88 -3.64 -7.36
N ARG A 171 2.40 -2.92 -8.39
CA ARG A 171 1.19 -2.11 -8.29
C ARG A 171 0.40 -2.13 -9.61
N GLN A 172 -0.84 -2.58 -9.53
CA GLN A 172 -1.72 -2.71 -10.72
C GLN A 172 -1.98 -1.39 -11.44
N GLU A 173 -1.93 -0.27 -10.72
CA GLU A 173 -2.10 1.07 -11.29
C GLU A 173 -1.03 1.40 -12.33
N SER A 174 0.12 0.74 -12.29
CA SER A 174 1.19 0.89 -13.28
C SER A 174 0.77 0.44 -14.69
N LEU A 175 -0.27 -0.39 -14.82
CA LEU A 175 -0.90 -0.71 -16.11
C LEU A 175 -1.36 0.57 -16.82
N LEU A 176 -2.08 1.43 -16.08
CA LEU A 176 -2.56 2.70 -16.60
C LEU A 176 -1.41 3.63 -16.99
N ALA A 177 -0.36 3.68 -16.17
CA ALA A 177 0.83 4.50 -16.46
C ALA A 177 1.50 4.12 -17.78
N GLY A 178 1.70 2.81 -18.03
CA GLY A 178 2.29 2.32 -19.27
C GLY A 178 1.44 2.61 -20.51
N LEU A 179 0.12 2.39 -20.41
CA LEU A 179 -0.82 2.67 -21.52
C LEU A 179 -0.89 4.17 -21.85
N LEU A 180 -0.99 5.02 -20.83
CA LEU A 180 -1.01 6.46 -21.02
C LEU A 180 0.31 6.99 -21.62
N LEU A 181 1.45 6.44 -21.16
CA LEU A 181 2.76 6.85 -21.65
C LEU A 181 2.90 6.60 -23.16
N VAL A 182 2.61 5.38 -23.62
CA VAL A 182 2.69 5.07 -25.06
C VAL A 182 1.65 5.84 -25.86
N GLY A 183 0.42 5.99 -25.34
CA GLY A 183 -0.64 6.77 -25.97
C GLY A 183 -0.24 8.23 -26.17
N PHE A 184 0.31 8.89 -25.15
CA PHE A 184 0.77 10.27 -25.28
C PHE A 184 2.05 10.41 -26.13
N CYS A 185 2.97 9.44 -26.11
CA CYS A 185 4.09 9.42 -27.04
C CYS A 185 3.62 9.38 -28.51
N PHE A 186 2.57 8.64 -28.79
CA PHE A 186 1.95 8.58 -30.11
C PHE A 186 1.20 9.88 -30.44
N LEU A 187 0.34 10.37 -29.55
CA LEU A 187 -0.46 11.59 -29.77
C LEU A 187 0.39 12.85 -29.95
N THR A 188 1.48 12.98 -29.20
CA THR A 188 2.43 14.10 -29.34
C THR A 188 3.39 13.93 -30.53
N ARG A 189 3.26 12.83 -31.28
CA ARG A 189 4.12 12.48 -32.41
C ARG A 189 5.61 12.46 -32.04
N THR A 190 5.93 12.08 -30.82
CA THR A 190 7.31 11.90 -30.37
C THR A 190 7.84 10.52 -30.68
N LYS A 191 6.93 9.56 -30.91
CA LYS A 191 7.22 8.22 -31.39
C LYS A 191 6.34 7.84 -32.57
N THR A 192 6.88 7.01 -33.46
CA THR A 192 6.15 6.47 -34.63
C THR A 192 5.19 5.35 -34.21
N VAL A 193 4.28 4.98 -35.11
CA VAL A 193 3.36 3.85 -34.92
C VAL A 193 4.14 2.56 -34.61
N ILE A 194 5.19 2.27 -35.39
CA ILE A 194 6.01 1.05 -35.25
C ILE A 194 6.68 1.01 -33.86
N GLN A 195 7.22 2.15 -33.40
CA GLN A 195 7.83 2.24 -32.07
C GLN A 195 6.80 2.05 -30.96
N SER A 196 5.61 2.62 -31.11
CA SER A 196 4.51 2.47 -30.16
C SER A 196 3.99 1.02 -30.10
N VAL A 197 3.89 0.36 -31.26
CA VAL A 197 3.56 -1.08 -31.34
C VAL A 197 4.65 -1.93 -30.67
N GLY A 198 5.93 -1.62 -30.90
CA GLY A 198 7.03 -2.28 -30.19
C GLY A 198 6.95 -2.14 -28.67
N PHE A 199 6.64 -0.94 -28.16
CA PHE A 199 6.39 -0.71 -26.73
C PHE A 199 5.22 -1.57 -26.24
N LEU A 200 4.07 -1.51 -26.92
CA LEU A 200 2.88 -2.28 -26.55
C LEU A 200 3.12 -3.79 -26.58
N PHE A 201 3.94 -4.28 -27.50
CA PHE A 201 4.32 -5.68 -27.56
C PHE A 201 5.11 -6.10 -26.31
N VAL A 202 6.21 -5.39 -25.97
CA VAL A 202 7.01 -5.72 -24.79
C VAL A 202 6.18 -5.57 -23.50
N PHE A 203 5.46 -4.47 -23.38
CA PHE A 203 4.59 -4.22 -22.22
C PHE A 203 3.46 -5.26 -22.13
N GLY A 204 2.82 -5.59 -23.27
CA GLY A 204 1.77 -6.60 -23.37
C GLY A 204 2.25 -8.01 -22.99
N CYS A 205 3.48 -8.40 -23.37
CA CYS A 205 4.08 -9.65 -22.89
C CYS A 205 4.20 -9.68 -21.37
N MET A 206 4.65 -8.58 -20.73
CA MET A 206 4.75 -8.48 -19.28
C MET A 206 3.36 -8.54 -18.60
N VAL A 207 2.37 -7.85 -19.17
CA VAL A 207 0.95 -7.92 -18.71
C VAL A 207 0.41 -9.34 -18.87
N GLY A 208 0.69 -10.00 -20.00
CA GLY A 208 0.26 -11.38 -20.26
C GLY A 208 0.84 -12.38 -19.26
N ILE A 209 2.14 -12.29 -18.97
CA ILE A 209 2.81 -13.13 -17.96
C ILE A 209 2.19 -12.86 -16.58
N TRP A 210 2.03 -11.60 -16.21
CA TRP A 210 1.40 -11.20 -14.93
C TRP A 210 -0.02 -11.76 -14.80
N GLY A 211 -0.85 -11.61 -15.82
CA GLY A 211 -2.20 -12.13 -15.85
C GLY A 211 -2.26 -13.65 -15.81
N PHE A 212 -1.39 -14.33 -16.56
CA PHE A 212 -1.28 -15.80 -16.55
C PHE A 212 -0.90 -16.35 -15.17
N VAL A 213 0.10 -15.76 -14.51
CA VAL A 213 0.53 -16.18 -13.17
C VAL A 213 -0.61 -15.96 -12.16
N ASN A 214 -1.26 -14.80 -12.17
CA ASN A 214 -2.40 -14.53 -11.31
C ASN A 214 -3.55 -15.50 -11.55
N TRP A 215 -3.87 -15.80 -12.82
CA TRP A 215 -4.90 -16.76 -13.18
C TRP A 215 -4.60 -18.17 -12.66
N LYS A 216 -3.36 -18.61 -12.77
CA LYS A 216 -2.93 -19.92 -12.24
C LYS A 216 -3.07 -20.03 -10.73
N ILE A 217 -2.72 -18.97 -9.99
CA ILE A 217 -2.71 -18.95 -8.52
C ILE A 217 -4.10 -18.65 -7.97
N PHE A 218 -4.77 -17.61 -8.49
CA PHE A 218 -5.98 -17.04 -7.92
C PHE A 218 -7.25 -17.31 -8.75
N ARG A 219 -7.15 -18.04 -9.85
CA ARG A 219 -8.24 -18.26 -10.82
C ARG A 219 -8.82 -16.96 -11.40
N ASN A 220 -8.07 -15.87 -11.28
CA ASN A 220 -8.44 -14.55 -11.81
C ASN A 220 -7.19 -13.87 -12.40
N PRO A 221 -7.21 -13.44 -13.69
CA PRO A 221 -6.03 -12.83 -14.33
C PRO A 221 -5.66 -11.47 -13.71
N PHE A 222 -6.60 -10.78 -13.07
CA PHE A 222 -6.35 -9.51 -12.38
C PHE A 222 -5.92 -9.69 -10.91
N GLY A 223 -5.74 -10.95 -10.44
CA GLY A 223 -5.43 -11.25 -9.05
C GLY A 223 -6.59 -10.91 -8.10
N LEU A 224 -6.33 -11.00 -6.79
CA LEU A 224 -7.39 -10.80 -5.79
C LEU A 224 -7.90 -9.36 -5.70
N ARG A 225 -7.05 -8.36 -5.92
CA ARG A 225 -7.47 -6.95 -5.99
C ARG A 225 -8.45 -6.68 -7.13
N GLY A 226 -8.31 -7.38 -8.25
CA GLY A 226 -9.25 -7.28 -9.37
C GLY A 226 -10.64 -7.82 -9.04
N VAL A 227 -10.73 -8.89 -8.24
CA VAL A 227 -12.01 -9.41 -7.74
C VAL A 227 -12.76 -8.37 -6.92
N GLU A 228 -12.05 -7.70 -6.01
CA GLU A 228 -12.63 -6.64 -5.18
C GLU A 228 -13.12 -5.45 -6.01
N GLN A 229 -12.36 -5.07 -7.04
CA GLN A 229 -12.76 -3.99 -7.93
C GLN A 229 -14.06 -4.32 -8.69
N VAL A 230 -14.21 -5.55 -9.16
CA VAL A 230 -15.46 -6.00 -9.84
C VAL A 230 -16.63 -6.01 -8.86
N MET A 231 -16.46 -6.54 -7.66
CA MET A 231 -17.50 -6.55 -6.63
C MET A 231 -17.95 -5.14 -6.25
N ALA A 232 -17.03 -4.20 -6.12
CA ALA A 232 -17.35 -2.83 -5.77
C ALA A 232 -18.00 -2.05 -6.92
N SER A 233 -17.78 -2.43 -8.18
CA SER A 233 -18.42 -1.77 -9.33
C SER A 233 -19.91 -2.04 -9.43
N SER A 234 -20.42 -3.08 -8.79
CA SER A 234 -21.86 -3.40 -8.69
C SER A 234 -22.60 -2.66 -7.57
N ASP A 235 -21.90 -1.84 -6.79
CA ASP A 235 -22.48 -1.06 -5.69
C ASP A 235 -23.35 0.10 -6.23
N PRO A 236 -24.62 0.24 -5.80
CA PRO A 236 -25.50 1.35 -6.21
C PRO A 236 -24.91 2.74 -5.92
N GLU A 237 -24.08 2.87 -4.87
CA GLU A 237 -23.41 4.12 -4.49
C GLU A 237 -22.08 4.34 -5.22
N PHE A 238 -21.77 3.56 -6.23
CA PHE A 238 -20.51 3.59 -6.96
C PHE A 238 -20.05 5.01 -7.31
N PHE A 239 -20.92 5.81 -7.91
CA PHE A 239 -20.59 7.17 -8.33
C PHE A 239 -20.25 8.09 -7.14
N ILE A 240 -21.02 8.05 -6.07
CA ILE A 240 -20.78 8.85 -4.86
C ILE A 240 -19.44 8.46 -4.22
N LYS A 241 -19.14 7.17 -4.14
CA LYS A 241 -17.87 6.66 -3.62
C LYS A 241 -16.69 7.11 -4.49
N ARG A 242 -16.87 7.25 -5.82
CA ARG A 242 -15.83 7.78 -6.72
C ARG A 242 -15.58 9.28 -6.52
N MET A 243 -16.63 10.06 -6.37
CA MET A 243 -16.47 11.49 -6.06
C MET A 243 -15.77 11.70 -4.72
N LYS A 244 -16.10 10.89 -3.72
CA LYS A 244 -15.38 10.88 -2.44
C LYS A 244 -13.91 10.52 -2.61
N MET A 245 -13.58 9.54 -3.46
CA MET A 245 -12.21 9.17 -3.79
C MET A 245 -11.42 10.32 -4.43
N PHE A 246 -12.03 11.10 -5.33
CA PHE A 246 -11.42 12.31 -5.85
C PHE A 246 -11.03 13.28 -4.74
N TYR A 247 -11.98 13.55 -3.83
CA TYR A 247 -11.72 14.41 -2.69
C TYR A 247 -10.57 13.88 -1.81
N GLU A 248 -10.59 12.60 -1.47
CA GLU A 248 -9.57 11.97 -0.64
C GLU A 248 -8.19 11.95 -1.28
N ILE A 249 -8.11 11.72 -2.60
CA ILE A 249 -6.84 11.70 -3.32
C ILE A 249 -6.23 13.08 -3.42
N PHE A 250 -7.01 14.11 -3.69
CA PHE A 250 -6.47 15.43 -3.92
C PHE A 250 -6.40 16.29 -2.67
N LEU A 251 -7.34 16.16 -1.75
CA LEU A 251 -7.44 17.03 -0.59
C LEU A 251 -7.23 16.28 0.73
N HIS A 252 -8.23 15.56 1.21
CA HIS A 252 -8.22 15.00 2.56
C HIS A 252 -9.16 13.80 2.68
N GLY A 253 -8.68 12.70 3.24
CA GLY A 253 -9.47 11.56 3.68
C GLY A 253 -9.51 11.47 5.20
N ARG A 254 -10.23 10.46 5.71
CA ARG A 254 -10.36 10.23 7.16
C ARG A 254 -8.99 10.07 7.85
N ASN A 255 -8.07 9.40 7.19
CA ASN A 255 -6.78 9.00 7.78
C ASN A 255 -5.58 9.39 6.92
N ASN A 256 -5.78 10.15 5.85
CA ASN A 256 -4.70 10.55 4.95
C ASN A 256 -4.83 12.00 4.53
N VAL A 257 -3.69 12.60 4.23
CA VAL A 257 -3.59 13.93 3.59
C VAL A 257 -3.42 13.73 2.10
N GLY A 258 -4.32 14.32 1.31
CA GLY A 258 -4.30 14.18 -0.15
C GLY A 258 -3.13 14.94 -0.81
N LEU A 259 -2.98 14.74 -2.11
CA LEU A 259 -1.85 15.20 -2.89
C LEU A 259 -1.59 16.72 -2.79
N LEU A 260 -2.64 17.54 -2.94
CA LEU A 260 -2.51 19.00 -2.94
C LEU A 260 -2.26 19.57 -1.55
N LEU A 261 -2.81 18.99 -0.51
CA LEU A 261 -2.52 19.41 0.87
C LEU A 261 -1.14 18.91 1.33
N ALA A 262 -0.74 17.71 0.90
CA ALA A 262 0.59 17.20 1.20
C ALA A 262 1.70 17.98 0.48
N SER A 263 1.41 18.46 -0.72
CA SER A 263 2.35 19.19 -1.56
C SER A 263 1.66 20.39 -2.24
N PRO A 264 1.45 21.51 -1.52
CA PRO A 264 0.64 22.64 -1.98
C PRO A 264 1.14 23.25 -3.30
N ILE A 265 2.42 23.16 -3.61
CA ILE A 265 2.98 23.62 -4.86
C ILE A 265 2.33 22.97 -6.10
N LEU A 266 1.76 21.78 -5.94
CA LEU A 266 1.11 21.03 -7.02
C LEU A 266 -0.25 21.62 -7.44
N VAL A 267 -0.80 22.55 -6.69
CA VAL A 267 -1.96 23.37 -7.12
C VAL A 267 -1.70 24.13 -8.41
N LEU A 268 -0.44 24.28 -8.79
CA LEU A 268 -0.03 24.94 -10.04
C LEU A 268 -0.18 24.04 -11.28
N ILE A 269 -0.30 22.74 -11.12
CA ILE A 269 -0.37 21.78 -12.25
C ILE A 269 -1.53 22.10 -13.23
N PRO A 270 -2.77 22.39 -12.81
CA PRO A 270 -3.84 22.77 -13.72
C PRO A 270 -3.51 23.99 -14.59
N PHE A 271 -2.82 24.99 -14.03
CA PHE A 271 -2.38 26.18 -14.81
C PHE A 271 -1.32 25.81 -15.84
N TYR A 272 -0.43 24.89 -15.50
CA TYR A 272 0.60 24.42 -16.42
C TYR A 272 0.03 23.48 -17.49
N LEU A 273 -1.08 22.78 -17.20
CA LEU A 273 -1.77 21.97 -18.19
C LEU A 273 -2.23 22.84 -19.39
N ILE A 274 -2.67 24.07 -19.16
CA ILE A 274 -3.04 25.00 -20.23
C ILE A 274 -1.83 25.33 -21.12
N LYS A 275 -0.63 25.38 -20.55
CA LYS A 275 0.62 25.72 -21.22
C LYS A 275 1.54 24.52 -21.52
N TRP A 276 1.01 23.30 -21.53
CA TRP A 276 1.83 22.08 -21.67
C TRP A 276 2.71 22.07 -22.95
N LYS A 277 2.27 22.76 -24.03
CA LYS A 277 3.01 22.85 -25.26
C LYS A 277 4.29 23.69 -25.15
N SER A 278 4.44 24.49 -24.07
CA SER A 278 5.68 25.25 -23.81
C SER A 278 6.78 24.38 -23.18
N LEU A 279 6.46 23.17 -22.71
CA LEU A 279 7.45 22.17 -22.26
C LEU A 279 8.25 21.66 -23.47
N ASP A 280 9.47 21.24 -23.19
CA ASP A 280 10.27 20.51 -24.17
C ASP A 280 9.48 19.34 -24.75
N ARG A 281 9.57 19.14 -26.07
CA ARG A 281 8.79 18.12 -26.79
C ARG A 281 8.99 16.71 -26.21
N SER A 282 10.18 16.41 -25.72
CA SER A 282 10.49 15.11 -25.11
C SER A 282 9.85 14.91 -23.74
N PHE A 283 9.50 15.99 -23.03
CA PHE A 283 8.89 15.95 -21.73
C PHE A 283 7.35 16.00 -21.78
N GLN A 284 6.78 16.50 -22.89
CA GLN A 284 5.32 16.62 -23.06
C GLN A 284 4.54 15.32 -22.80
N PRO A 285 4.89 14.16 -23.40
CA PRO A 285 4.14 12.93 -23.17
C PRO A 285 4.21 12.45 -21.71
N ILE A 286 5.34 12.69 -21.03
CA ILE A 286 5.54 12.32 -19.63
C ILE A 286 4.65 13.16 -18.73
N PHE A 287 4.60 14.47 -18.92
CA PHE A 287 3.74 15.39 -18.19
C PHE A 287 2.26 15.04 -18.38
N LEU A 288 1.83 14.84 -19.63
CA LEU A 288 0.44 14.46 -19.94
C LEU A 288 0.07 13.11 -19.33
N THR A 289 0.98 12.14 -19.36
CA THR A 289 0.79 10.84 -18.69
C THR A 289 0.54 11.04 -17.19
N ALA A 290 1.40 11.80 -16.52
CA ALA A 290 1.27 12.01 -15.09
C ALA A 290 -0.05 12.69 -14.72
N VAL A 291 -0.43 13.76 -15.42
CA VAL A 291 -1.68 14.49 -15.16
C VAL A 291 -2.90 13.60 -15.43
N SER A 292 -2.94 12.92 -16.57
CA SER A 292 -4.05 12.02 -16.91
C SER A 292 -4.16 10.85 -15.92
N PHE A 293 -3.02 10.32 -15.47
CA PHE A 293 -2.99 9.29 -14.43
C PHE A 293 -3.67 9.77 -13.15
N ALA A 294 -3.34 10.97 -12.65
CA ALA A 294 -3.97 11.53 -11.45
C ALA A 294 -5.48 11.69 -11.58
N LEU A 295 -5.97 12.06 -12.78
CA LEU A 295 -7.40 12.24 -13.03
C LEU A 295 -8.16 10.91 -13.18
N ILE A 296 -7.51 9.88 -13.73
CA ILE A 296 -8.16 8.58 -13.99
C ILE A 296 -8.11 7.67 -12.76
N ILE A 297 -7.05 7.71 -11.97
CA ILE A 297 -6.89 6.82 -10.79
C ILE A 297 -8.06 6.87 -9.82
N PRO A 298 -8.64 8.02 -9.44
CA PRO A 298 -9.79 8.05 -8.55
C PRO A 298 -11.01 7.30 -9.09
N ILE A 299 -11.12 7.20 -10.43
CA ILE A 299 -12.20 6.45 -11.08
C ILE A 299 -11.87 4.95 -11.11
N ALA A 300 -10.60 4.60 -11.33
CA ALA A 300 -10.14 3.23 -11.52
C ALA A 300 -9.95 2.44 -10.20
N VAL A 301 -9.61 3.14 -9.09
CA VAL A 301 -9.32 2.49 -7.81
C VAL A 301 -10.54 2.52 -6.90
N VAL A 302 -10.88 1.36 -6.31
CA VAL A 302 -12.05 1.20 -5.43
C VAL A 302 -11.70 1.37 -3.95
N ASN A 303 -10.45 1.12 -3.60
CA ASN A 303 -10.03 0.97 -2.23
C ASN A 303 -9.70 2.30 -1.55
N TYR A 304 -10.08 2.41 -0.28
CA TYR A 304 -9.73 3.55 0.55
C TYR A 304 -8.23 3.70 0.71
N GLN A 305 -7.79 4.96 0.87
CA GLN A 305 -6.42 5.28 1.23
C GLN A 305 -6.13 4.78 2.65
N ALA A 306 -4.96 4.15 2.85
CA ALA A 306 -4.45 3.89 4.19
C ALA A 306 -4.00 5.20 4.86
N VAL A 307 -3.73 5.14 6.18
CA VAL A 307 -3.09 6.24 6.91
C VAL A 307 -1.80 6.66 6.20
N GLY A 308 -1.62 7.96 5.94
CA GLY A 308 -0.40 8.42 5.29
C GLY A 308 -0.35 9.89 4.93
N TRP A 309 0.85 10.34 4.60
CA TRP A 309 1.14 11.65 4.05
C TRP A 309 1.33 11.56 2.54
N GLY A 310 0.48 12.26 1.79
CA GLY A 310 0.40 12.10 0.35
C GLY A 310 -0.30 10.79 -0.05
N THR A 311 -0.87 10.81 -1.23
CA THR A 311 -1.75 9.73 -1.70
C THR A 311 -0.96 8.60 -2.33
N ARG A 312 -0.94 7.41 -1.75
CA ARG A 312 -0.15 6.26 -2.24
C ARG A 312 -0.40 5.90 -3.71
N PHE A 313 -1.63 6.10 -4.21
CA PHE A 313 -2.00 5.72 -5.58
C PHE A 313 -1.39 6.64 -6.65
N VAL A 314 -1.14 7.90 -6.33
CA VAL A 314 -0.50 8.85 -7.25
C VAL A 314 0.94 9.18 -6.87
N LEU A 315 1.46 8.55 -5.81
CA LEU A 315 2.80 8.86 -5.30
C LEU A 315 3.91 8.56 -6.30
N SER A 316 3.75 7.53 -7.14
CA SER A 316 4.70 7.20 -8.22
C SER A 316 4.85 8.33 -9.25
N MET A 317 3.83 9.19 -9.38
CA MET A 317 3.84 10.34 -10.28
C MET A 317 4.26 11.65 -9.59
N THR A 318 4.27 11.70 -8.26
CA THR A 318 4.59 12.93 -7.50
C THR A 318 5.94 13.52 -7.88
N PRO A 319 7.03 12.75 -8.08
CA PRO A 319 8.30 13.30 -8.54
C PRO A 319 8.21 13.97 -9.91
N ILE A 320 7.39 13.45 -10.83
CA ILE A 320 7.15 14.03 -12.16
C ILE A 320 6.39 15.35 -12.05
N TYR A 321 5.36 15.41 -11.16
CA TYR A 321 4.65 16.67 -10.93
C TYR A 321 5.59 17.76 -10.43
N LEU A 322 6.43 17.45 -9.45
CA LEU A 322 7.40 18.41 -8.90
C LEU A 322 8.44 18.83 -9.93
N LEU A 323 8.98 17.88 -10.71
CA LEU A 323 9.90 18.19 -11.81
C LEU A 323 9.23 19.09 -12.85
N SER A 324 7.96 18.80 -13.20
CA SER A 324 7.20 19.62 -14.14
C SER A 324 7.03 21.07 -13.64
N VAL A 325 6.66 21.23 -12.37
CA VAL A 325 6.52 22.55 -11.74
C VAL A 325 7.84 23.33 -11.80
N VAL A 326 8.96 22.67 -11.51
CA VAL A 326 10.29 23.30 -11.53
C VAL A 326 10.72 23.67 -12.98
N LEU A 327 10.41 22.83 -13.97
CA LEU A 327 10.64 23.14 -15.38
C LEU A 327 9.84 24.37 -15.82
N PHE A 328 8.61 24.50 -15.37
CA PHE A 328 7.81 25.71 -15.64
C PHE A 328 8.36 26.94 -14.94
N PHE A 329 8.95 26.85 -13.74
CA PHE A 329 9.63 27.99 -13.10
C PHE A 329 10.78 28.55 -13.95
N GLN A 330 11.44 27.68 -14.70
CA GLN A 330 12.56 28.08 -15.57
C GLN A 330 12.11 28.58 -16.94
N SER A 331 10.88 28.29 -17.35
CA SER A 331 10.37 28.72 -18.66
C SER A 331 10.05 30.20 -18.69
N LYS A 332 10.28 30.86 -19.86
CA LYS A 332 9.93 32.28 -20.09
C LYS A 332 8.41 32.55 -19.98
N THR A 333 7.60 31.52 -20.04
CA THR A 333 6.14 31.59 -19.99
C THR A 333 5.58 31.35 -18.59
N SER A 334 6.46 31.25 -17.55
CA SER A 334 6.05 30.97 -16.17
C SER A 334 5.20 32.14 -15.63
N PHE A 335 4.16 31.77 -14.85
CA PHE A 335 3.57 32.73 -13.93
C PHE A 335 4.61 33.09 -12.87
N PHE A 336 4.67 34.38 -12.51
CA PHE A 336 5.51 34.78 -11.39
C PHE A 336 4.99 34.14 -10.11
N ILE A 337 5.77 33.24 -9.58
CA ILE A 337 5.48 32.59 -8.30
C ILE A 337 6.45 33.15 -7.28
N PRO A 338 5.94 33.85 -6.25
CA PRO A 338 6.78 34.45 -5.23
C PRO A 338 7.67 33.43 -4.54
N LYS A 339 8.91 33.78 -4.24
CA LYS A 339 9.85 32.88 -3.52
C LYS A 339 9.28 32.43 -2.16
N TRP A 340 8.54 33.31 -1.46
CA TRP A 340 7.92 32.96 -0.19
C TRP A 340 6.91 31.80 -0.34
N PHE A 341 6.13 31.74 -1.42
CA PHE A 341 5.17 30.65 -1.63
C PHE A 341 5.88 29.31 -1.85
N ARG A 342 7.00 29.32 -2.62
CA ARG A 342 7.83 28.11 -2.82
C ARG A 342 8.38 27.63 -1.48
N LEU A 343 8.93 28.53 -0.66
CA LEU A 343 9.48 28.22 0.65
C LEU A 343 8.39 27.75 1.61
N ALA A 344 7.27 28.43 1.70
CA ALA A 344 6.14 28.07 2.56
C ALA A 344 5.59 26.70 2.20
N SER A 345 5.42 26.40 0.90
CA SER A 345 5.00 25.07 0.42
C SER A 345 5.99 23.97 0.81
N LEU A 346 7.29 24.22 0.69
CA LEU A 346 8.32 23.26 1.08
C LEU A 346 8.28 23.01 2.60
N LEU A 347 8.27 24.08 3.40
CA LEU A 347 8.25 23.98 4.87
C LEU A 347 6.99 23.25 5.37
N TRP A 348 5.82 23.56 4.81
CA TRP A 348 4.58 22.85 5.09
C TRP A 348 4.70 21.36 4.82
N SER A 349 5.18 21.01 3.62
CA SER A 349 5.30 19.61 3.19
C SER A 349 6.30 18.85 4.06
N VAL A 350 7.46 19.45 4.35
CA VAL A 350 8.48 18.87 5.24
C VAL A 350 7.92 18.69 6.66
N GLY A 351 7.29 19.71 7.23
CA GLY A 351 6.67 19.66 8.56
C GLY A 351 5.62 18.53 8.64
N GLY A 352 4.79 18.39 7.60
CA GLY A 352 3.78 17.34 7.52
C GLY A 352 4.38 15.94 7.46
N VAL A 353 5.42 15.71 6.65
CA VAL A 353 6.12 14.42 6.60
C VAL A 353 6.69 14.06 7.98
N PHE A 354 7.38 14.99 8.64
CA PHE A 354 7.95 14.74 9.96
C PHE A 354 6.87 14.51 11.03
N PHE A 355 5.76 15.24 10.99
CA PHE A 355 4.62 14.98 11.86
C PHE A 355 4.10 13.54 11.70
N TYR A 356 3.87 13.09 10.46
CA TYR A 356 3.41 11.72 10.21
C TYR A 356 4.43 10.66 10.57
N LEU A 357 5.73 10.92 10.41
CA LEU A 357 6.78 10.02 10.89
C LEU A 357 6.79 9.92 12.41
N THR A 358 6.55 11.03 13.12
CA THR A 358 6.43 11.03 14.58
C THR A 358 5.21 10.21 15.03
N VAL A 359 4.05 10.40 14.39
CA VAL A 359 2.85 9.60 14.64
C VAL A 359 3.10 8.12 14.37
N LEU A 360 3.80 7.79 13.29
CA LEU A 360 4.19 6.41 12.96
C LEU A 360 5.10 5.81 14.04
N GLY A 361 6.11 6.56 14.49
CA GLY A 361 7.02 6.14 15.55
C GLY A 361 6.30 5.88 16.87
N TYR A 362 5.44 6.82 17.29
CA TYR A 362 4.61 6.67 18.50
C TYR A 362 3.72 5.42 18.41
N SER A 363 3.11 5.21 17.27
CA SER A 363 2.24 4.05 17.05
C SER A 363 3.02 2.73 17.10
N LYS A 364 4.25 2.68 16.55
CA LYS A 364 5.13 1.50 16.67
C LYS A 364 5.46 1.18 18.13
N LEU A 365 5.74 2.19 18.95
CA LEU A 365 5.95 2.00 20.39
C LEU A 365 4.74 1.37 21.07
N LYS A 366 3.54 1.89 20.80
CA LYS A 366 2.29 1.38 21.37
C LYS A 366 2.02 -0.08 21.00
N ILE A 367 2.29 -0.45 19.76
CA ILE A 367 2.16 -1.84 19.31
C ILE A 367 3.17 -2.75 20.00
N THR A 368 4.40 -2.27 20.17
CA THR A 368 5.42 -3.05 20.88
C THR A 368 5.00 -3.30 22.34
N GLU A 369 4.50 -2.27 23.04
CA GLU A 369 3.95 -2.40 24.41
C GLU A 369 2.81 -3.44 24.44
N ALA A 370 1.85 -3.32 23.51
CA ALA A 370 0.73 -4.25 23.39
C ALA A 370 1.19 -5.69 23.11
N ASN A 371 2.21 -5.88 22.26
CA ASN A 371 2.76 -7.21 21.95
C ASN A 371 3.44 -7.85 23.16
N VAL A 372 4.23 -7.08 23.91
CA VAL A 372 4.85 -7.55 25.17
C VAL A 372 3.78 -7.96 26.17
N PHE A 373 2.74 -7.13 26.33
CA PHE A 373 1.61 -7.39 27.21
C PHE A 373 0.89 -8.70 26.81
N LEU A 374 0.55 -8.86 25.53
CA LEU A 374 -0.13 -10.05 25.02
C LEU A 374 0.71 -11.32 25.26
N LYS A 375 1.98 -11.31 24.84
CA LYS A 375 2.87 -12.48 25.03
C LYS A 375 2.94 -12.94 26.48
N LYS A 376 2.96 -11.99 27.42
CA LYS A 376 3.00 -12.29 28.84
C LYS A 376 1.72 -12.96 29.36
N HIS A 377 0.55 -12.51 28.88
CA HIS A 377 -0.73 -12.91 29.47
C HIS A 377 -1.50 -14.00 28.71
N ILE A 378 -1.06 -14.33 27.47
CA ILE A 378 -1.66 -15.43 26.68
C ILE A 378 -0.80 -16.71 26.68
N ALA A 379 0.33 -16.74 27.42
CA ALA A 379 1.32 -17.82 27.32
C ALA A 379 0.72 -19.21 27.56
N ASP A 380 -0.16 -19.35 28.55
CA ASP A 380 -0.74 -20.61 28.96
C ASP A 380 -2.00 -21.03 28.21
N SER A 381 -2.45 -20.24 27.24
CA SER A 381 -3.68 -20.50 26.50
C SER A 381 -3.44 -21.47 25.36
N GLN A 382 -4.34 -22.43 25.16
CA GLN A 382 -4.36 -23.33 24.01
C GLN A 382 -4.91 -22.64 22.77
N ALA A 383 -5.85 -21.71 22.96
CA ALA A 383 -6.47 -20.94 21.89
C ALA A 383 -6.70 -19.49 22.30
N ILE A 384 -6.63 -18.59 21.33
CA ILE A 384 -6.87 -17.17 21.48
C ILE A 384 -8.13 -16.81 20.70
N VAL A 385 -9.05 -16.11 21.35
CA VAL A 385 -10.31 -15.66 20.75
C VAL A 385 -10.28 -14.13 20.67
N LEU A 386 -10.21 -13.60 19.45
CA LEU A 386 -10.35 -12.19 19.17
C LEU A 386 -11.82 -11.81 19.12
N VAL A 387 -12.22 -10.86 19.97
CA VAL A 387 -13.60 -10.40 20.08
C VAL A 387 -13.71 -9.04 19.44
N THR A 388 -13.97 -8.93 18.14
CA THR A 388 -14.40 -7.76 17.40
C THR A 388 -13.81 -7.65 16.00
N THR A 389 -14.47 -6.84 15.15
CA THR A 389 -14.07 -6.56 13.75
C THR A 389 -12.92 -5.56 13.64
N ASP A 390 -12.68 -4.72 14.65
CA ASP A 390 -11.71 -3.62 14.59
C ASP A 390 -10.25 -4.04 14.86
N PHE A 391 -10.01 -5.36 14.99
CA PHE A 391 -8.72 -5.94 15.35
C PHE A 391 -7.76 -6.19 14.17
N ASP A 392 -8.07 -5.69 12.98
CA ASP A 392 -7.27 -5.96 11.78
C ASP A 392 -5.79 -5.55 11.93
N SER A 393 -5.52 -4.53 12.77
CA SER A 393 -4.16 -4.10 13.07
C SER A 393 -3.45 -4.94 14.14
N MET A 394 -4.17 -5.74 14.93
CA MET A 394 -3.63 -6.48 16.07
C MET A 394 -3.42 -7.98 15.78
N GLY A 395 -4.02 -8.52 14.74
CA GLY A 395 -3.76 -9.89 14.31
C GLY A 395 -2.27 -10.21 14.07
N ASN A 396 -1.48 -9.14 13.86
CA ASN A 396 -0.03 -9.22 13.68
C ASN A 396 0.75 -9.40 14.99
N LEU A 397 0.11 -9.17 16.14
CA LEU A 397 0.76 -9.20 17.45
C LEU A 397 0.71 -10.59 18.09
N ILE A 398 -0.14 -11.47 17.56
CA ILE A 398 -0.44 -12.73 18.20
C ILE A 398 0.54 -13.79 17.70
N ASP A 399 1.02 -14.59 18.63
CA ASP A 399 1.89 -15.72 18.38
C ASP A 399 1.29 -16.64 17.31
N ARG A 400 1.99 -16.80 16.21
CA ARG A 400 1.54 -17.53 15.03
C ARG A 400 1.63 -19.04 15.19
N GLU A 401 2.11 -19.52 16.31
CA GLU A 401 2.11 -20.94 16.65
C GLU A 401 0.82 -21.34 17.37
N LYS A 402 0.10 -20.36 17.92
CA LYS A 402 -1.16 -20.59 18.62
C LYS A 402 -2.37 -20.60 17.69
N MET A 403 -3.39 -21.33 18.07
CA MET A 403 -4.68 -21.28 17.41
C MET A 403 -5.37 -19.96 17.74
N VAL A 404 -5.59 -19.15 16.71
CA VAL A 404 -6.24 -17.85 16.83
C VAL A 404 -7.55 -17.87 16.07
N PHE A 405 -8.62 -17.51 16.76
CA PHE A 405 -9.97 -17.44 16.22
C PHE A 405 -10.52 -16.03 16.36
N ARG A 406 -11.39 -15.62 15.46
CA ARG A 406 -12.14 -14.38 15.56
C ARG A 406 -13.62 -14.67 15.70
N VAL A 407 -14.29 -13.93 16.56
CA VAL A 407 -15.73 -13.99 16.76
C VAL A 407 -16.33 -12.60 16.72
N ASP A 408 -17.39 -12.44 15.93
CA ASP A 408 -18.08 -11.17 15.71
C ASP A 408 -19.43 -11.13 16.47
N GLY A 409 -19.49 -11.77 17.64
CA GLY A 409 -20.67 -11.79 18.49
C GLY A 409 -20.96 -13.15 19.14
N ASN A 410 -22.02 -13.19 19.91
CA ASN A 410 -22.36 -14.35 20.77
C ASN A 410 -22.67 -15.62 19.98
N GLN A 411 -23.42 -15.51 18.87
CA GLN A 411 -23.74 -16.66 18.02
C GLN A 411 -22.50 -17.31 17.41
N ALA A 412 -21.55 -16.47 16.96
CA ALA A 412 -20.25 -16.95 16.45
C ALA A 412 -19.47 -17.67 17.54
N PHE A 413 -19.44 -17.11 18.76
CA PHE A 413 -18.79 -17.76 19.89
C PHE A 413 -19.46 -19.08 20.29
N GLU A 414 -20.79 -19.19 20.23
CA GLU A 414 -21.51 -20.44 20.48
C GLU A 414 -21.05 -21.56 19.55
N LYS A 415 -20.99 -21.29 18.25
CA LYS A 415 -20.47 -22.27 17.29
C LYS A 415 -19.01 -22.61 17.55
N LEU A 416 -18.16 -21.61 17.79
CA LEU A 416 -16.76 -21.83 18.09
C LEU A 416 -16.59 -22.67 19.38
N SER A 417 -17.34 -22.38 20.44
CA SER A 417 -17.25 -23.11 21.71
C SER A 417 -17.57 -24.60 21.55
N ALA A 418 -18.56 -24.93 20.70
CA ALA A 418 -18.87 -26.34 20.40
C ALA A 418 -17.71 -27.04 19.65
N ILE A 419 -17.09 -26.37 18.74
CA ILE A 419 -15.92 -26.88 17.99
C ILE A 419 -14.72 -27.06 18.92
N LEU A 420 -14.42 -26.09 19.78
CA LEU A 420 -13.32 -26.16 20.75
C LEU A 420 -13.51 -27.32 21.73
N LYS A 421 -14.73 -27.50 22.28
CA LYS A 421 -15.06 -28.64 23.17
C LYS A 421 -14.87 -29.99 22.48
N LYS A 422 -15.36 -30.14 21.24
CA LYS A 422 -15.18 -31.35 20.44
C LYS A 422 -13.69 -31.70 20.28
N ASN A 423 -12.83 -30.69 20.18
CA ASN A 423 -11.38 -30.86 20.03
C ASN A 423 -10.61 -30.84 21.36
N LYS A 424 -11.31 -30.93 22.51
CA LYS A 424 -10.73 -30.97 23.87
C LYS A 424 -9.87 -29.74 24.21
N ILE A 425 -10.19 -28.57 23.61
CA ILE A 425 -9.54 -27.30 23.90
C ILE A 425 -10.36 -26.62 25.00
N SER A 426 -9.75 -26.48 26.19
CA SER A 426 -10.43 -25.91 27.35
C SER A 426 -9.88 -24.55 27.78
N LYS A 427 -8.56 -24.32 27.66
CA LYS A 427 -7.92 -23.08 28.08
C LYS A 427 -7.91 -22.08 26.95
N ILE A 428 -8.65 -20.99 27.10
CA ILE A 428 -8.79 -19.94 26.07
C ILE A 428 -8.47 -18.57 26.66
N SER A 429 -7.93 -17.67 25.82
CA SER A 429 -7.79 -16.25 26.15
C SER A 429 -8.65 -15.42 25.21
N PHE A 430 -9.55 -14.63 25.76
CA PHE A 430 -10.24 -13.58 25.00
C PHE A 430 -9.35 -12.35 24.96
N VAL A 431 -9.20 -11.77 23.76
CA VAL A 431 -8.46 -10.54 23.53
C VAL A 431 -9.37 -9.54 22.83
N TYR A 432 -9.49 -8.34 23.39
CA TYR A 432 -10.32 -7.26 22.87
C TYR A 432 -9.74 -5.89 23.23
N PRO A 433 -10.15 -4.80 22.52
CA PRO A 433 -9.71 -3.45 22.83
C PRO A 433 -10.12 -3.03 24.25
N SER A 434 -9.37 -2.07 24.80
CA SER A 434 -9.71 -1.43 26.08
C SER A 434 -11.16 -0.91 26.09
N PRO A 435 -11.82 -0.78 27.27
CA PRO A 435 -13.22 -0.37 27.43
C PRO A 435 -13.60 0.96 26.80
N PHE A 436 -12.64 1.81 26.45
CA PHE A 436 -12.90 3.03 25.67
C PHE A 436 -13.43 2.75 24.25
N PHE A 437 -13.15 1.56 23.68
CA PHE A 437 -13.47 1.21 22.30
C PHE A 437 -14.44 0.03 22.20
N PHE A 438 -14.68 -0.70 23.30
CA PHE A 438 -15.47 -1.91 23.31
C PHE A 438 -16.30 -2.04 24.60
N LYS A 439 -17.61 -2.22 24.48
CA LYS A 439 -18.47 -2.52 25.62
C LYS A 439 -18.46 -4.01 25.89
N GLU A 440 -17.85 -4.42 26.99
CA GLU A 440 -17.76 -5.84 27.36
C GLU A 440 -19.13 -6.51 27.48
N SER A 441 -20.15 -5.79 27.98
CA SER A 441 -21.53 -6.28 28.12
C SER A 441 -22.15 -6.75 26.80
N ASP A 442 -21.68 -6.22 25.68
CA ASP A 442 -22.25 -6.56 24.37
C ASP A 442 -21.81 -7.96 23.90
N PHE A 443 -20.69 -8.46 24.42
CA PHE A 443 -20.18 -9.79 24.13
C PHE A 443 -20.31 -10.77 25.29
N PHE A 444 -19.93 -10.37 26.52
CA PHE A 444 -19.99 -11.23 27.72
C PHE A 444 -21.40 -11.23 28.33
N THR A 445 -22.37 -11.70 27.57
CA THR A 445 -23.75 -11.92 28.03
C THR A 445 -23.84 -13.11 28.99
N GLU A 446 -24.96 -13.25 29.69
CA GLU A 446 -25.18 -14.40 30.57
C GLU A 446 -24.96 -15.75 29.86
N ASP A 447 -25.36 -15.87 28.59
CA ASP A 447 -25.21 -17.10 27.83
C ASP A 447 -23.75 -17.44 27.50
N VAL A 448 -22.90 -16.43 27.24
CA VAL A 448 -21.45 -16.61 27.10
C VAL A 448 -20.85 -16.97 28.45
N LEU A 449 -21.21 -16.28 29.54
CA LEU A 449 -20.70 -16.52 30.89
C LEU A 449 -21.10 -17.90 31.44
N LYS A 450 -22.26 -18.44 31.07
CA LYS A 450 -22.64 -19.82 31.41
C LYS A 450 -21.67 -20.85 30.81
N LYS A 451 -21.07 -20.58 29.67
CA LYS A 451 -20.18 -21.49 28.91
C LYS A 451 -18.71 -21.41 29.31
N ILE A 452 -18.32 -20.40 30.08
CA ILE A 452 -16.93 -20.16 30.47
C ILE A 452 -16.81 -19.92 31.98
N SER A 453 -15.62 -20.19 32.52
CA SER A 453 -15.21 -19.72 33.85
C SER A 453 -14.01 -18.82 33.67
N ILE A 454 -14.19 -17.52 33.94
CA ILE A 454 -13.10 -16.53 33.86
C ILE A 454 -12.16 -16.79 35.05
N LEU A 455 -10.88 -17.03 34.77
CA LEU A 455 -9.84 -17.27 35.76
C LEU A 455 -9.17 -15.92 36.16
N GLU A 456 -8.83 -15.10 35.16
CA GLU A 456 -8.09 -13.90 35.35
C GLU A 456 -8.45 -12.87 34.29
N THR A 457 -8.43 -11.60 34.67
CA THR A 457 -8.59 -10.48 33.75
C THR A 457 -7.40 -9.54 33.90
N GLN A 458 -6.70 -9.27 32.82
CA GLN A 458 -5.58 -8.34 32.75
C GLN A 458 -5.89 -7.22 31.78
N THR A 459 -5.63 -5.98 32.17
CA THR A 459 -5.97 -4.78 31.38
C THR A 459 -4.73 -3.92 31.20
N SER A 460 -4.48 -3.51 29.97
CA SER A 460 -3.56 -2.45 29.61
C SER A 460 -4.35 -1.23 29.12
N LYS A 461 -3.65 -0.15 28.77
CA LYS A 461 -4.30 1.04 28.17
C LYS A 461 -5.02 0.73 26.85
N GLU A 462 -4.49 -0.23 26.10
CA GLU A 462 -4.93 -0.52 24.73
C GLU A 462 -5.77 -1.79 24.66
N LEU A 463 -5.54 -2.77 25.54
CA LEU A 463 -6.04 -4.14 25.44
C LEU A 463 -6.51 -4.70 26.77
N VAL A 464 -7.47 -5.59 26.67
CA VAL A 464 -7.89 -6.49 27.76
C VAL A 464 -7.67 -7.93 27.33
N VAL A 465 -7.11 -8.74 28.23
CA VAL A 465 -6.99 -10.18 28.11
C VAL A 465 -7.77 -10.84 29.25
N LYS A 466 -8.74 -11.69 28.90
CA LYS A 466 -9.45 -12.55 29.87
C LYS A 466 -9.11 -14.01 29.63
N ASN A 467 -8.39 -14.58 30.57
CA ASN A 467 -8.11 -16.01 30.57
C ASN A 467 -9.31 -16.77 31.15
N ALA A 468 -9.76 -17.78 30.46
CA ALA A 468 -10.95 -18.54 30.84
C ALA A 468 -10.80 -20.04 30.55
N ILE A 469 -11.60 -20.83 31.27
CA ILE A 469 -11.81 -22.24 30.97
C ILE A 469 -13.20 -22.42 30.37
N LEU A 470 -13.27 -23.16 29.27
CA LEU A 470 -14.51 -23.57 28.63
C LEU A 470 -15.13 -24.69 29.49
N LYS A 471 -16.40 -24.49 29.92
CA LYS A 471 -17.17 -25.46 30.72
C LYS A 471 -17.76 -26.56 29.88
#